data_5e6870df7d05f5eae71245bd2ea09518
#
_entry.id   5e6870df7d05f5eae71245bd2ea09518
#
_cell.length_a   1.000
_cell.length_b   1.000
_cell.length_c   1.000
_cell.angle_alpha   90.00
_cell.angle_beta   90.00
_cell.angle_gamma   90.00
#
_symmetry.space_group_name_H-M   'P 1'
#
loop_
_entity.id
_entity.type
_entity.pdbx_description
1 polymer ?
#
loop_
_entity_poly.entity_id
_entity_poly.type
_entity_poly.pdbx_seq_one_letter_code
_entity_poly.pdbx_strand_id
1 'polypeptide(L)'
;MDEQNHIARGLAFLRTGDPRLSLEHPPLINTLSVLPLLTMPELRLPTDHPSWERREGWYEFADLFLWQYNHDTARIVFLSRLPIVFLTIALGLVGYRFAFHFWGRAAAVPALALLLLEPNLMAHGRYATTDLGATLFTFLTTFLLWRLWLDSSRWHWRRWLPVAVVMGLAFGSKLSTLGFVPIWAVLALL
;
A
#
# COMPACT_ATOMS: atom_id res chain seq x y z
N MET A 1 -16.02 -8.03 4.24
CA MET A 1 -14.84 -7.14 4.32
C MET A 1 -13.82 -7.62 3.31
N ASP A 2 -13.20 -6.71 2.53
CA ASP A 2 -12.26 -7.11 1.47
C ASP A 2 -10.87 -7.51 1.99
N GLU A 3 -10.57 -7.30 3.27
CA GLU A 3 -9.26 -7.57 3.86
C GLU A 3 -8.79 -9.01 3.64
N GLN A 4 -9.67 -9.99 3.86
CA GLN A 4 -9.34 -11.41 3.64
C GLN A 4 -8.92 -11.69 2.19
N ASN A 5 -9.54 -10.99 1.22
CA ASN A 5 -9.20 -11.14 -0.19
C ASN A 5 -7.78 -10.62 -0.48
N HIS A 6 -7.43 -9.48 0.09
CA HIS A 6 -6.09 -8.91 -0.06
C HIS A 6 -5.01 -9.82 0.55
N ILE A 7 -5.27 -10.41 1.71
CA ILE A 7 -4.37 -11.36 2.38
C ILE A 7 -4.20 -12.63 1.54
N ALA A 8 -5.31 -13.26 1.13
CA ALA A 8 -5.27 -14.49 0.37
C ALA A 8 -4.57 -14.31 -0.99
N ARG A 9 -4.91 -13.24 -1.72
CA ARG A 9 -4.28 -12.88 -3.01
C ARG A 9 -2.78 -12.62 -2.86
N GLY A 10 -2.40 -11.85 -1.83
CA GLY A 10 -1.00 -11.53 -1.56
C GLY A 10 -0.17 -12.78 -1.31
N LEU A 11 -0.65 -13.68 -0.45
CA LEU A 11 0.05 -14.93 -0.13
C LEU A 11 0.09 -15.89 -1.32
N ALA A 12 -1.01 -15.99 -2.07
CA ALA A 12 -1.06 -16.81 -3.29
C ALA A 12 -0.02 -16.32 -4.30
N PHE A 13 -0.01 -15.01 -4.61
CA PHE A 13 0.98 -14.43 -5.52
C PHE A 13 2.43 -14.63 -5.02
N LEU A 14 2.68 -14.40 -3.73
CA LEU A 14 4.02 -14.54 -3.16
C LEU A 14 4.57 -15.98 -3.24
N ARG A 15 3.69 -16.98 -3.08
CA ARG A 15 4.09 -18.41 -3.10
C ARG A 15 4.11 -19.03 -4.50
N THR A 16 3.22 -18.58 -5.39
CA THR A 16 3.05 -19.21 -6.71
C THR A 16 3.61 -18.38 -7.87
N GLY A 17 3.78 -17.06 -7.67
CA GLY A 17 4.09 -16.10 -8.74
C GLY A 17 2.91 -15.82 -9.69
N ASP A 18 1.74 -16.43 -9.46
CA ASP A 18 0.58 -16.34 -10.34
C ASP A 18 -0.37 -15.20 -9.92
N PRO A 19 -0.59 -14.19 -10.77
CA PRO A 19 -1.44 -13.05 -10.46
C PRO A 19 -2.95 -13.29 -10.68
N ARG A 20 -3.38 -14.51 -11.02
CA ARG A 20 -4.76 -14.83 -11.44
C ARG A 20 -5.86 -14.31 -10.50
N LEU A 21 -5.59 -14.24 -9.21
CA LEU A 21 -6.53 -13.71 -8.21
C LEU A 21 -6.44 -12.20 -8.04
N SER A 22 -5.46 -11.51 -8.64
CA SER A 22 -5.14 -10.09 -8.42
C SER A 22 -5.21 -9.25 -9.69
N LEU A 23 -6.09 -9.58 -10.62
CA LEU A 23 -6.22 -8.88 -11.91
C LEU A 23 -6.67 -7.40 -11.77
N GLU A 24 -7.30 -7.05 -10.66
CA GLU A 24 -7.85 -5.71 -10.41
C GLU A 24 -6.87 -4.75 -9.75
N HIS A 25 -5.91 -5.30 -9.01
CA HIS A 25 -4.97 -4.51 -8.23
C HIS A 25 -3.54 -4.98 -8.44
N PRO A 26 -2.59 -4.04 -8.62
CA PRO A 26 -1.16 -4.37 -8.61
C PRO A 26 -0.77 -5.06 -7.30
N PRO A 27 0.19 -5.99 -7.32
CA PRO A 27 0.43 -6.91 -6.20
C PRO A 27 1.22 -6.32 -5.03
N LEU A 28 1.80 -5.12 -5.15
CA LEU A 28 2.78 -4.59 -4.20
C LEU A 28 2.28 -4.61 -2.75
N ILE A 29 1.13 -3.97 -2.48
CA ILE A 29 0.65 -3.84 -1.09
C ILE A 29 0.12 -5.17 -0.56
N ASN A 30 -0.57 -5.95 -1.41
CA ASN A 30 -1.03 -7.28 -1.02
C ASN A 30 0.16 -8.18 -0.64
N THR A 31 1.23 -8.16 -1.43
CA THR A 31 2.45 -8.92 -1.16
C THR A 31 3.16 -8.41 0.10
N LEU A 32 3.29 -7.09 0.24
CA LEU A 32 3.93 -6.49 1.41
C LEU A 32 3.20 -6.86 2.70
N SER A 33 1.85 -6.82 2.69
CA SER A 33 1.04 -7.14 3.87
C SER A 33 1.24 -8.58 4.35
N VAL A 34 1.54 -9.50 3.47
CA VAL A 34 1.68 -10.94 3.81
C VAL A 34 3.12 -11.39 4.03
N LEU A 35 4.11 -10.52 3.88
CA LEU A 35 5.51 -10.89 4.17
C LEU A 35 5.71 -11.52 5.55
N PRO A 36 5.06 -11.01 6.63
CA PRO A 36 5.18 -11.65 7.95
C PRO A 36 4.63 -13.07 7.99
N LEU A 37 3.69 -13.45 7.10
CA LEU A 37 3.14 -14.80 7.03
C LEU A 37 4.15 -15.83 6.52
N LEU A 38 5.31 -15.42 5.98
CA LEU A 38 6.41 -16.32 5.67
C LEU A 38 7.00 -17.01 6.93
N THR A 39 6.73 -16.46 8.11
CA THR A 39 7.06 -17.09 9.41
C THR A 39 6.10 -18.22 9.77
N MET A 40 5.07 -18.47 8.97
CA MET A 40 4.04 -19.50 9.15
C MET A 40 4.07 -20.45 7.94
N PRO A 41 5.06 -21.35 7.85
CA PRO A 41 5.20 -22.26 6.71
C PRO A 41 4.04 -23.28 6.60
N GLU A 42 3.35 -23.53 7.71
CA GLU A 42 2.21 -24.43 7.83
C GLU A 42 0.94 -23.94 7.12
N LEU A 43 0.86 -22.65 6.75
CA LEU A 43 -0.31 -22.11 6.08
C LEU A 43 -0.55 -22.80 4.72
N ARG A 44 -1.79 -23.23 4.52
CA ARG A 44 -2.23 -23.89 3.29
C ARG A 44 -3.06 -22.97 2.43
N LEU A 45 -2.76 -22.97 1.13
CA LEU A 45 -3.57 -22.27 0.12
C LEU A 45 -4.50 -23.28 -0.54
N PRO A 46 -5.79 -22.96 -0.78
CA PRO A 46 -6.76 -23.84 -1.44
C PRO A 46 -6.53 -23.88 -2.97
N THR A 47 -5.30 -24.18 -3.42
CA THR A 47 -4.94 -24.26 -4.84
C THR A 47 -5.46 -25.51 -5.53
N ASP A 48 -5.89 -26.48 -4.77
CA ASP A 48 -6.59 -27.70 -5.19
C ASP A 48 -8.09 -27.52 -5.38
N HIS A 49 -8.65 -26.39 -4.90
CA HIS A 49 -10.08 -26.11 -5.00
C HIS A 49 -10.45 -25.41 -6.33
N PRO A 50 -11.64 -25.68 -6.92
CA PRO A 50 -12.06 -25.03 -8.17
C PRO A 50 -12.09 -23.51 -8.17
N SER A 51 -12.17 -22.87 -6.99
CA SER A 51 -12.07 -21.40 -6.87
C SER A 51 -10.75 -20.82 -7.34
N TRP A 52 -9.66 -21.64 -7.31
CA TRP A 52 -8.35 -21.25 -7.83
C TRP A 52 -8.37 -21.05 -9.36
N GLU A 53 -9.11 -21.90 -10.08
CA GLU A 53 -9.18 -21.87 -11.55
C GLU A 53 -10.21 -20.85 -12.07
N ARG A 54 -11.18 -20.45 -11.25
CA ARG A 54 -12.24 -19.50 -11.66
C ARG A 54 -11.78 -18.07 -11.50
N ARG A 55 -11.91 -17.27 -12.56
CA ARG A 55 -11.55 -15.85 -12.57
C ARG A 55 -12.24 -15.02 -11.48
N GLU A 56 -13.48 -15.37 -11.14
CA GLU A 56 -14.28 -14.70 -10.10
C GLU A 56 -14.29 -15.45 -8.77
N GLY A 57 -13.46 -16.49 -8.64
CA GLY A 57 -13.39 -17.36 -7.46
C GLY A 57 -12.66 -16.77 -6.24
N TRP A 58 -12.16 -15.55 -6.35
CA TRP A 58 -11.27 -14.95 -5.36
C TRP A 58 -11.91 -14.71 -3.98
N TYR A 59 -13.22 -14.44 -3.90
CA TYR A 59 -13.92 -14.37 -2.60
C TYR A 59 -13.98 -15.74 -1.91
N GLU A 60 -14.42 -16.75 -2.66
CA GLU A 60 -14.49 -18.14 -2.17
C GLU A 60 -13.11 -18.67 -1.80
N PHE A 61 -12.10 -18.39 -2.61
CA PHE A 61 -10.70 -18.74 -2.30
C PHE A 61 -10.23 -18.11 -0.98
N ALA A 62 -10.57 -16.85 -0.74
CA ALA A 62 -10.20 -16.15 0.48
C ALA A 62 -10.95 -16.68 1.72
N ASP A 63 -12.23 -17.02 1.57
CA ASP A 63 -13.02 -17.64 2.62
C ASP A 63 -12.47 -19.03 2.98
N LEU A 64 -12.20 -19.85 1.99
CA LEU A 64 -11.59 -21.17 2.18
C LEU A 64 -10.22 -21.05 2.87
N PHE A 65 -9.36 -20.14 2.37
CA PHE A 65 -8.05 -19.90 2.96
C PHE A 65 -8.12 -19.54 4.44
N LEU A 66 -8.93 -18.56 4.78
CA LEU A 66 -8.92 -17.97 6.12
C LEU A 66 -9.70 -18.77 7.15
N TRP A 67 -10.79 -19.45 6.74
CA TRP A 67 -11.75 -20.04 7.66
C TRP A 67 -11.79 -21.57 7.64
N GLN A 68 -11.31 -22.23 6.57
CA GLN A 68 -11.41 -23.67 6.43
C GLN A 68 -10.04 -24.39 6.37
N TYR A 69 -9.09 -23.83 5.61
CA TYR A 69 -7.77 -24.45 5.41
C TYR A 69 -6.80 -24.10 6.56
N ASN A 70 -7.04 -22.99 7.27
CA ASN A 70 -6.18 -22.54 8.36
C ASN A 70 -7.00 -22.22 9.61
N HIS A 71 -6.42 -22.54 10.78
CA HIS A 71 -7.15 -22.44 12.06
C HIS A 71 -6.78 -21.21 12.89
N ASP A 72 -5.63 -20.59 12.66
CA ASP A 72 -5.17 -19.41 13.42
C ASP A 72 -5.45 -18.10 12.68
N THR A 73 -6.71 -17.88 12.37
CA THR A 73 -7.20 -16.69 11.66
C THR A 73 -6.77 -15.38 12.33
N ALA A 74 -6.84 -15.33 13.67
CA ALA A 74 -6.49 -14.13 14.42
C ALA A 74 -5.01 -13.73 14.19
N ARG A 75 -4.11 -14.70 14.22
CA ARG A 75 -2.68 -14.50 14.00
C ARG A 75 -2.38 -14.12 12.54
N ILE A 76 -3.02 -14.77 11.56
CA ILE A 76 -2.89 -14.45 10.15
C ILE A 76 -3.26 -12.98 9.90
N VAL A 77 -4.42 -12.56 10.37
CA VAL A 77 -4.91 -11.19 10.21
C VAL A 77 -4.01 -10.19 10.93
N PHE A 78 -3.62 -10.48 12.18
CA PHE A 78 -2.74 -9.62 12.95
C PHE A 78 -1.40 -9.39 12.26
N LEU A 79 -0.74 -10.45 11.82
CA LEU A 79 0.56 -10.37 11.13
C LEU A 79 0.45 -9.62 9.81
N SER A 80 -0.64 -9.84 9.05
CA SER A 80 -0.86 -9.14 7.78
C SER A 80 -1.14 -7.64 7.94
N ARG A 81 -1.61 -7.22 9.10
CA ARG A 81 -1.85 -5.80 9.42
C ARG A 81 -0.58 -5.03 9.79
N LEU A 82 0.43 -5.70 10.33
CA LEU A 82 1.66 -5.03 10.78
C LEU A 82 2.33 -4.17 9.71
N PRO A 83 2.56 -4.65 8.47
CA PRO A 83 3.15 -3.81 7.43
C PRO A 83 2.31 -2.57 7.12
N ILE A 84 0.98 -2.68 7.17
CA ILE A 84 0.08 -1.55 6.92
C ILE A 84 0.17 -0.50 8.05
N VAL A 85 0.29 -0.95 9.30
CA VAL A 85 0.54 -0.03 10.43
C VAL A 85 1.85 0.73 10.24
N PHE A 86 2.91 0.07 9.76
CA PHE A 86 4.17 0.76 9.43
C PHE A 86 4.01 1.77 8.30
N LEU A 87 3.23 1.47 7.25
CA LEU A 87 2.91 2.43 6.20
C LEU A 87 2.10 3.62 6.76
N THR A 88 1.21 3.38 7.74
CA THR A 88 0.45 4.45 8.42
C THR A 88 1.40 5.39 9.19
N ILE A 89 2.34 4.83 9.92
CA ILE A 89 3.37 5.61 10.61
C ILE A 89 4.19 6.42 9.60
N ALA A 90 4.59 5.80 8.48
CA ALA A 90 5.32 6.48 7.42
C ALA A 90 4.50 7.64 6.82
N LEU A 91 3.19 7.45 6.59
CA LEU A 91 2.30 8.50 6.12
C LEU A 91 2.22 9.66 7.11
N GLY A 92 2.11 9.37 8.40
CA GLY A 92 2.18 10.39 9.46
C GLY A 92 3.48 11.18 9.43
N LEU A 93 4.62 10.49 9.29
CA LEU A 93 5.93 11.14 9.19
C LEU A 93 6.07 12.02 7.94
N VAL A 94 5.56 11.55 6.79
CA VAL A 94 5.56 12.34 5.55
C VAL A 94 4.66 13.57 5.70
N GLY A 95 3.46 13.42 6.28
CA GLY A 95 2.54 14.52 6.56
C GLY A 95 3.16 15.57 7.50
N TYR A 96 3.81 15.11 8.58
CA TYR A 96 4.56 15.98 9.48
C TYR A 96 5.66 16.75 8.72
N ARG A 97 6.48 16.05 7.93
CA ARG A 97 7.59 16.67 7.16
C ARG A 97 7.08 17.65 6.12
N PHE A 98 5.96 17.35 5.48
CA PHE A 98 5.30 18.24 4.55
C PHE A 98 4.88 19.55 5.25
N ALA A 99 4.11 19.47 6.32
CA ALA A 99 3.65 20.64 7.06
C ALA A 99 4.82 21.44 7.67
N PHE A 100 5.85 20.74 8.17
CA PHE A 100 7.06 21.37 8.68
C PHE A 100 7.81 22.18 7.61
N HIS A 101 7.88 21.63 6.40
CA HIS A 101 8.56 22.27 5.27
C HIS A 101 7.91 23.60 4.88
N PHE A 102 6.59 23.68 4.93
CA PHE A 102 5.85 24.88 4.51
C PHE A 102 5.63 25.91 5.63
N TRP A 103 5.37 25.45 6.84
CA TRP A 103 4.88 26.32 7.92
C TRP A 103 5.62 26.14 9.26
N GLY A 104 6.67 25.33 9.28
CA GLY A 104 7.48 25.10 10.46
C GLY A 104 6.80 24.21 11.52
N ARG A 105 7.46 24.10 12.70
CA ARG A 105 7.08 23.18 13.77
C ARG A 105 5.68 23.50 14.36
N ALA A 106 5.34 24.75 14.47
CA ALA A 106 4.07 25.18 15.07
C ALA A 106 2.85 24.66 14.30
N ALA A 107 2.96 24.54 12.97
CA ALA A 107 1.91 23.96 12.14
C ALA A 107 2.04 22.44 11.97
N ALA A 108 3.26 21.89 11.98
CA ALA A 108 3.50 20.47 11.74
C ALA A 108 2.90 19.56 12.83
N VAL A 109 2.94 19.99 14.10
CA VAL A 109 2.40 19.22 15.22
C VAL A 109 0.88 19.10 15.13
N PRO A 110 0.09 20.22 15.03
CA PRO A 110 -1.35 20.09 14.87
C PRO A 110 -1.77 19.41 13.55
N ALA A 111 -1.02 19.60 12.46
CA ALA A 111 -1.28 18.89 11.20
C ALA A 111 -1.14 17.38 11.36
N LEU A 112 -0.09 16.91 12.05
CA LEU A 112 0.06 15.50 12.38
C LEU A 112 -1.09 15.00 13.25
N ALA A 113 -1.49 15.75 14.27
CA ALA A 113 -2.60 15.37 15.14
C ALA A 113 -3.92 15.24 14.35
N LEU A 114 -4.23 16.22 13.49
CA LEU A 114 -5.42 16.15 12.62
C LEU A 114 -5.37 14.97 11.65
N LEU A 115 -4.22 14.71 11.05
CA LEU A 115 -4.04 13.58 10.15
C LEU A 115 -4.26 12.24 10.87
N LEU A 116 -3.69 12.06 12.06
CA LEU A 116 -3.80 10.83 12.83
C LEU A 116 -5.20 10.62 13.44
N LEU A 117 -5.95 11.71 13.68
CA LEU A 117 -7.31 11.67 14.20
C LEU A 117 -8.36 11.62 13.08
N GLU A 118 -7.94 11.67 11.80
CA GLU A 118 -8.86 11.58 10.68
C GLU A 118 -9.53 10.18 10.65
N PRO A 119 -10.88 10.08 10.69
CA PRO A 119 -11.59 8.83 10.86
C PRO A 119 -11.29 7.76 9.79
N ASN A 120 -11.13 8.18 8.52
CA ASN A 120 -10.81 7.23 7.45
C ASN A 120 -9.39 6.69 7.59
N LEU A 121 -8.42 7.55 7.98
CA LEU A 121 -7.06 7.08 8.23
C LEU A 121 -7.02 6.13 9.44
N MET A 122 -7.75 6.43 10.50
CA MET A 122 -7.87 5.54 11.67
C MET A 122 -8.50 4.18 11.29
N ALA A 123 -9.50 4.19 10.43
CA ALA A 123 -10.16 2.97 9.96
C ALA A 123 -9.24 2.14 9.04
N HIS A 124 -8.73 2.76 7.97
CA HIS A 124 -7.96 2.08 6.92
C HIS A 124 -6.49 1.86 7.29
N GLY A 125 -5.95 2.64 8.23
CA GLY A 125 -4.53 2.57 8.64
C GLY A 125 -4.11 1.29 9.34
N ARG A 126 -5.04 0.37 9.57
CA ARG A 126 -4.79 -0.93 10.21
C ARG A 126 -5.25 -2.13 9.38
N TYR A 127 -6.04 -1.92 8.33
CA TYR A 127 -6.54 -3.03 7.51
C TYR A 127 -5.58 -3.35 6.37
N ALA A 128 -5.39 -4.63 6.09
CA ALA A 128 -4.56 -5.11 4.97
C ALA A 128 -5.29 -4.86 3.63
N THR A 129 -5.34 -3.59 3.22
CA THR A 129 -5.92 -3.12 1.95
C THR A 129 -4.90 -2.27 1.18
N THR A 130 -5.16 -2.02 -0.10
CA THR A 130 -4.24 -1.28 -0.97
C THR A 130 -4.29 0.24 -0.78
N ASP A 131 -5.32 0.77 -0.11
CA ASP A 131 -5.62 2.21 -0.06
C ASP A 131 -4.55 3.03 0.63
N LEU A 132 -4.04 2.53 1.77
CA LEU A 132 -3.04 3.25 2.54
C LEU A 132 -1.70 3.36 1.81
N GLY A 133 -1.27 2.29 1.15
CA GLY A 133 -0.05 2.32 0.35
C GLY A 133 -0.18 3.27 -0.83
N ALA A 134 -1.31 3.23 -1.54
CA ALA A 134 -1.60 4.18 -2.62
C ALA A 134 -1.57 5.64 -2.13
N THR A 135 -2.21 5.92 -1.00
CA THR A 135 -2.22 7.26 -0.37
C THR A 135 -0.81 7.73 -0.01
N LEU A 136 -0.05 6.89 0.70
CA LEU A 136 1.32 7.23 1.10
C LEU A 136 2.20 7.55 -0.11
N PHE A 137 2.26 6.66 -1.09
CA PHE A 137 3.18 6.82 -2.21
C PHE A 137 2.74 7.92 -3.17
N THR A 138 1.44 8.14 -3.36
CA THR A 138 0.92 9.27 -4.14
C THR A 138 1.27 10.61 -3.48
N PHE A 139 1.05 10.72 -2.16
CA PHE A 139 1.38 11.92 -1.41
C PHE A 139 2.89 12.18 -1.40
N LEU A 140 3.69 11.15 -1.15
CA LEU A 140 5.15 11.28 -1.15
C LEU A 140 5.70 11.65 -2.54
N THR A 141 5.17 11.08 -3.62
CA THR A 141 5.54 11.46 -5.00
C THR A 141 5.27 12.94 -5.25
N THR A 142 4.08 13.41 -4.89
CA THR A 142 3.68 14.82 -5.04
C THR A 142 4.62 15.74 -4.24
N PHE A 143 4.95 15.37 -3.01
CA PHE A 143 5.85 16.14 -2.15
C PHE A 143 7.28 16.17 -2.71
N LEU A 144 7.79 15.06 -3.23
CA LEU A 144 9.12 15.00 -3.84
C LEU A 144 9.20 15.84 -5.11
N LEU A 145 8.18 15.79 -5.98
CA LEU A 145 8.09 16.64 -7.17
C LEU A 145 8.08 18.13 -6.80
N TRP A 146 7.28 18.51 -5.80
CA TRP A 146 7.28 19.86 -5.29
C TRP A 146 8.66 20.29 -4.80
N ARG A 147 9.37 19.46 -4.07
CA ARG A 147 10.73 19.76 -3.60
C ARG A 147 11.72 19.92 -4.76
N LEU A 148 11.58 19.13 -5.82
CA LEU A 148 12.39 19.28 -7.02
C LEU A 148 12.14 20.61 -7.72
N TRP A 149 10.89 21.05 -7.78
CA TRP A 149 10.54 22.33 -8.38
C TRP A 149 11.22 23.53 -7.69
N LEU A 150 11.39 23.48 -6.38
CA LEU A 150 12.06 24.52 -5.60
C LEU A 150 13.59 24.48 -5.72
N ASP A 151 14.17 23.43 -6.32
CA ASP A 151 15.62 23.24 -6.38
C ASP A 151 16.19 23.71 -7.71
N SER A 152 17.14 24.64 -7.68
CA SER A 152 17.82 25.13 -8.87
C SER A 152 18.61 24.05 -9.63
N SER A 153 19.00 22.97 -8.95
CA SER A 153 19.69 21.81 -9.54
C SER A 153 18.76 20.67 -9.94
N ARG A 154 17.47 20.94 -10.16
CA ARG A 154 16.41 19.97 -10.47
C ARG A 154 16.73 19.07 -11.69
N TRP A 155 17.49 19.54 -12.64
CA TRP A 155 17.85 18.80 -13.85
C TRP A 155 18.88 17.70 -13.64
N HIS A 156 19.43 17.54 -12.44
CA HIS A 156 20.37 16.46 -12.17
C HIS A 156 19.61 15.13 -12.00
N TRP A 157 19.88 14.13 -12.85
CA TRP A 157 19.17 12.85 -12.92
C TRP A 157 19.04 12.11 -11.57
N ARG A 158 20.08 12.18 -10.70
CA ARG A 158 20.07 11.55 -9.36
C ARG A 158 18.95 12.05 -8.45
N ARG A 159 18.43 13.25 -8.68
CA ARG A 159 17.33 13.82 -7.90
C ARG A 159 15.97 13.31 -8.36
N TRP A 160 15.88 12.84 -9.61
CA TRP A 160 14.66 12.22 -10.13
C TRP A 160 14.52 10.76 -9.71
N LEU A 161 15.61 10.10 -9.30
CA LEU A 161 15.58 8.69 -8.90
C LEU A 161 14.60 8.43 -7.74
N PRO A 162 14.60 9.19 -6.62
CA PRO A 162 13.61 8.99 -5.55
C PRO A 162 12.17 9.19 -6.05
N VAL A 163 11.93 10.18 -6.90
CA VAL A 163 10.61 10.43 -7.49
C VAL A 163 10.16 9.24 -8.32
N ALA A 164 11.01 8.76 -9.22
CA ALA A 164 10.71 7.62 -10.07
C ALA A 164 10.42 6.34 -9.26
N VAL A 165 11.23 6.08 -8.22
CA VAL A 165 11.03 4.93 -7.34
C VAL A 165 9.68 5.03 -6.61
N VAL A 166 9.39 6.17 -5.99
CA VAL A 166 8.15 6.34 -5.20
C VAL A 166 6.91 6.36 -6.11
N MET A 167 7.02 6.95 -7.30
CA MET A 167 5.97 6.91 -8.32
C MET A 167 5.69 5.46 -8.78
N GLY A 168 6.75 4.67 -9.01
CA GLY A 168 6.62 3.23 -9.29
C GLY A 168 5.95 2.46 -8.16
N LEU A 169 6.26 2.78 -6.90
CA LEU A 169 5.57 2.20 -5.73
C LEU A 169 4.08 2.62 -5.68
N ALA A 170 3.75 3.86 -6.07
CA ALA A 170 2.35 4.29 -6.17
C ALA A 170 1.59 3.47 -7.22
N PHE A 171 2.14 3.30 -8.42
CA PHE A 171 1.54 2.48 -9.48
C PHE A 171 1.44 1.00 -9.09
N GLY A 172 2.46 0.48 -8.41
CA GLY A 172 2.45 -0.87 -7.87
C GLY A 172 1.45 -1.10 -6.73
N SER A 173 0.92 -0.03 -6.12
CA SER A 173 -0.04 -0.11 -5.01
C SER A 173 -1.49 -0.21 -5.50
N LYS A 174 -1.89 0.64 -6.44
CA LYS A 174 -3.28 0.70 -6.93
C LYS A 174 -3.37 1.34 -8.31
N LEU A 175 -4.14 0.77 -9.23
CA LEU A 175 -4.30 1.31 -10.59
C LEU A 175 -4.88 2.73 -10.62
N SER A 176 -5.73 3.09 -9.65
CA SER A 176 -6.31 4.44 -9.57
C SER A 176 -5.27 5.55 -9.40
N THR A 177 -4.05 5.23 -8.97
CA THR A 177 -2.94 6.20 -8.87
C THR A 177 -2.49 6.73 -10.24
N LEU A 178 -2.80 6.01 -11.33
CA LEU A 178 -2.58 6.50 -12.71
C LEU A 178 -3.35 7.81 -12.98
N GLY A 179 -4.46 8.06 -12.29
CA GLY A 179 -5.20 9.31 -12.38
C GLY A 179 -4.40 10.54 -11.92
N PHE A 180 -3.32 10.36 -11.17
CA PHE A 180 -2.43 11.44 -10.75
C PHE A 180 -1.35 11.81 -11.79
N VAL A 181 -1.16 11.00 -12.82
CA VAL A 181 -0.13 11.24 -13.87
C VAL A 181 -0.23 12.64 -14.49
N PRO A 182 -1.42 13.15 -14.88
CA PRO A 182 -1.52 14.51 -15.41
C PRO A 182 -1.06 15.57 -14.42
N ILE A 183 -1.39 15.41 -13.12
CA ILE A 183 -0.99 16.34 -12.05
C ILE A 183 0.53 16.30 -11.89
N TRP A 184 1.11 15.10 -11.84
CA TRP A 184 2.56 14.94 -11.70
C TRP A 184 3.32 15.42 -12.92
N ALA A 185 2.77 15.27 -14.14
CA ALA A 185 3.36 15.81 -15.36
C ALA A 185 3.41 17.36 -15.32
N VAL A 186 2.33 18.00 -14.88
CA VAL A 186 2.32 19.46 -14.68
C VAL A 186 3.37 19.87 -13.66
N LEU A 187 3.43 19.22 -12.50
CA LEU A 187 4.43 19.53 -11.46
C LEU A 187 5.88 19.29 -11.91
N ALA A 188 6.11 18.35 -12.82
CA ALA A 188 7.43 18.08 -13.36
C ALA A 188 7.89 19.12 -14.40
N LEU A 189 6.93 19.75 -15.11
CA LEU A 189 7.20 20.73 -16.16
C LEU A 189 7.32 22.19 -15.64
N LEU A 190 6.72 22.49 -14.48
CA LEU A 190 6.87 23.78 -13.80
C LEU A 190 8.28 23.97 -13.23
#